data_adcedfcf275842c2cf65a88f3123024d
#
_entry.id   adcedfcf275842c2cf65a88f3123024d
#
_cell.length_a   1.000
_cell.length_b   1.000
_cell.length_c   1.000
_cell.angle_alpha   90.00
_cell.angle_beta   90.00
_cell.angle_gamma   90.00
#
_symmetry.space_group_name_H-M   'P 1'
#
loop_
_entity.id
_entity.type
_entity.pdbx_description
1 polymer ?
#
loop_
_entity_poly.entity_id
_entity_poly.type
_entity_poly.pdbx_seq_one_letter_code
_entity_poly.pdbx_strand_id
1 'polypeptide(L)'
;MGYIATTMSNLLHQTAFLNLTWGNYVMMLVAFVFLYLAIKHDFEPLLLVPIAFGMLLVNIYPEIISDITVDILGVEHAGGLMHYFYILDEAAILPSLIFMGVGAMTDFGPLIANPISFVMGAAAQAGIYVAYFLAIAFGFNGKAAAAISIIGGADGPTSIFLAGKLGQTTLMGPIAVAAYSYMSLVPIIQPPIMKLFTSEKDRKIKMEQLRPVTQLEKILFPIIITVVVCMLLPTTAPLVGMLMLGNLFRECGVVRQLTETASNAMMYIVVILLGTSVGASTSAEAFLNVDTLKIVVLGLVAFCFGTFGGVLLGQLMKILTKGKINPLIGSAGVSAVPMAARVSQKVGAQADPTNFLLMHAMGPNVAGVIGTAVAAGTFMAIYGV
;
A
#
# COMPACT_ATOMS: atom_id res chain seq x y z
N MET A 1 2.56 56.37 -11.60
CA MET A 1 3.63 55.69 -10.80
C MET A 1 3.06 54.86 -9.65
N GLY A 2 1.98 55.30 -8.97
CA GLY A 2 1.41 54.53 -7.86
C GLY A 2 0.91 53.12 -8.24
N TYR A 3 0.19 52.98 -9.36
CA TYR A 3 -0.34 51.67 -9.76
C TYR A 3 0.74 50.62 -10.04
N ILE A 4 1.84 50.98 -10.73
CA ILE A 4 2.96 50.07 -11.00
C ILE A 4 3.65 49.66 -9.71
N ALA A 5 3.89 50.64 -8.81
CA ALA A 5 4.51 50.35 -7.52
C ALA A 5 3.63 49.42 -6.66
N THR A 6 2.32 49.64 -6.64
CA THR A 6 1.38 48.77 -5.92
C THR A 6 1.34 47.37 -6.53
N THR A 7 1.29 47.26 -7.87
CA THR A 7 1.32 45.97 -8.56
C THR A 7 2.61 45.20 -8.31
N MET A 8 3.76 45.87 -8.36
CA MET A 8 5.05 45.26 -8.04
C MET A 8 5.15 44.84 -6.58
N SER A 9 4.64 45.65 -5.65
CA SER A 9 4.54 45.28 -4.24
C SER A 9 3.66 44.06 -4.03
N ASN A 10 2.50 44.00 -4.67
CA ASN A 10 1.60 42.84 -4.59
C ASN A 10 2.23 41.58 -5.17
N LEU A 11 2.93 41.70 -6.30
CA LEU A 11 3.68 40.55 -6.87
C LEU A 11 4.77 40.03 -5.94
N LEU A 12 5.50 40.93 -5.28
CA LEU A 12 6.52 40.54 -4.31
C LEU A 12 5.90 39.85 -3.08
N HIS A 13 4.79 40.37 -2.57
CA HIS A 13 4.06 39.77 -1.45
C HIS A 13 3.39 38.44 -1.79
N GLN A 14 3.10 38.17 -3.07
CA GLN A 14 2.59 36.87 -3.53
C GLN A 14 3.68 35.82 -3.73
N THR A 15 4.98 36.20 -3.65
CA THR A 15 6.05 35.19 -3.78
C THR A 15 6.04 34.23 -2.62
N ALA A 16 6.20 32.94 -2.89
CA ALA A 16 6.29 31.91 -1.88
C ALA A 16 7.40 32.19 -0.84
N PHE A 17 8.50 32.82 -1.25
CA PHE A 17 9.65 33.13 -0.37
C PHE A 17 9.29 33.97 0.86
N LEU A 18 8.29 34.81 0.79
CA LEU A 18 7.85 35.66 1.89
C LEU A 18 6.77 35.01 2.78
N ASN A 19 6.10 33.98 2.27
CA ASN A 19 4.92 33.39 2.90
C ASN A 19 5.20 32.01 3.50
N LEU A 20 6.33 31.37 3.15
CA LEU A 20 6.65 30.02 3.62
C LEU A 20 7.25 30.05 5.03
N THR A 21 6.83 29.07 5.83
CA THR A 21 7.38 28.79 7.16
C THR A 21 8.65 27.93 7.05
N TRP A 22 9.43 27.87 8.11
CA TRP A 22 10.57 26.94 8.19
C TRP A 22 10.15 25.47 7.94
N GLY A 23 8.97 25.08 8.42
CA GLY A 23 8.43 23.75 8.18
C GLY A 23 8.26 23.41 6.69
N ASN A 24 7.80 24.37 5.88
CA ASN A 24 7.68 24.17 4.44
C ASN A 24 9.03 23.87 3.77
N TYR A 25 10.10 24.61 4.16
CA TYR A 25 11.44 24.33 3.65
C TYR A 25 11.96 22.94 4.04
N VAL A 26 11.70 22.50 5.28
CA VAL A 26 12.02 21.13 5.71
C VAL A 26 11.27 20.10 4.88
N MET A 27 9.97 20.30 4.63
CA MET A 27 9.17 19.37 3.83
C MET A 27 9.58 19.36 2.36
N MET A 28 10.00 20.49 1.79
CA MET A 28 10.59 20.52 0.45
C MET A 28 11.88 19.70 0.39
N LEU A 29 12.73 19.79 1.42
CA LEU A 29 13.92 18.95 1.51
C LEU A 29 13.57 17.46 1.57
N VAL A 30 12.55 17.08 2.37
CA VAL A 30 12.04 15.70 2.43
C VAL A 30 11.55 15.26 1.06
N ALA A 31 10.80 16.11 0.34
CA ALA A 31 10.35 15.82 -1.02
C ALA A 31 11.53 15.57 -2.00
N PHE A 32 12.59 16.38 -1.92
CA PHE A 32 13.80 16.15 -2.73
C PHE A 32 14.50 14.84 -2.38
N VAL A 33 14.57 14.47 -1.09
CA VAL A 33 15.10 13.17 -0.68
C VAL A 33 14.27 12.03 -1.27
N PHE A 34 12.94 12.11 -1.23
CA PHE A 34 12.07 11.09 -1.82
C PHE A 34 12.22 11.01 -3.33
N LEU A 35 12.30 12.13 -4.03
CA LEU A 35 12.60 12.14 -5.47
C LEU A 35 13.95 11.50 -5.77
N TYR A 36 14.98 11.80 -4.98
CA TYR A 36 16.30 11.19 -5.13
C TYR A 36 16.24 9.66 -4.94
N LEU A 37 15.55 9.18 -3.90
CA LEU A 37 15.39 7.75 -3.64
C LEU A 37 14.61 7.06 -4.77
N ALA A 38 13.54 7.68 -5.26
CA ALA A 38 12.75 7.14 -6.35
C ALA A 38 13.54 7.05 -7.66
N ILE A 39 14.25 8.14 -8.03
CA ILE A 39 14.92 8.27 -9.34
C ILE A 39 16.26 7.54 -9.37
N LYS A 40 17.04 7.61 -8.28
CA LYS A 40 18.41 7.07 -8.24
C LYS A 40 18.49 5.65 -7.73
N HIS A 41 17.58 5.27 -6.84
CA HIS A 41 17.59 3.97 -6.16
C HIS A 41 16.41 3.07 -6.55
N ASP A 42 15.57 3.49 -7.51
CA ASP A 42 14.39 2.75 -7.99
C ASP A 42 13.42 2.35 -6.85
N PHE A 43 13.30 3.21 -5.83
CA PHE A 43 12.38 2.98 -4.70
C PHE A 43 10.96 3.28 -5.12
N GLU A 44 10.23 2.27 -5.57
CA GLU A 44 8.84 2.31 -6.03
C GLU A 44 8.52 3.58 -6.85
N PRO A 45 9.25 3.84 -7.97
CA PRO A 45 9.24 5.13 -8.66
C PRO A 45 7.85 5.54 -9.16
N LEU A 46 7.01 4.57 -9.54
CA LEU A 46 5.66 4.85 -10.03
C LEU A 46 4.78 5.58 -9.01
N LEU A 47 4.97 5.31 -7.71
CA LEU A 47 4.20 5.93 -6.63
C LEU A 47 4.96 7.06 -5.94
N LEU A 48 6.25 6.84 -5.65
CA LEU A 48 7.03 7.80 -4.85
C LEU A 48 7.32 9.10 -5.60
N VAL A 49 7.46 9.06 -6.92
CA VAL A 49 7.66 10.29 -7.72
C VAL A 49 6.45 11.22 -7.65
N PRO A 50 5.20 10.80 -7.97
CA PRO A 50 4.04 11.68 -7.84
C PRO A 50 3.76 12.09 -6.39
N ILE A 51 3.97 11.22 -5.39
CA ILE A 51 3.84 11.59 -3.97
C ILE A 51 4.83 12.70 -3.61
N ALA A 52 6.11 12.54 -3.91
CA ALA A 52 7.12 13.52 -3.60
C ALA A 52 6.89 14.86 -4.33
N PHE A 53 6.38 14.79 -5.56
CA PHE A 53 6.06 16.01 -6.31
C PHE A 53 4.82 16.71 -5.76
N GLY A 54 3.78 15.98 -5.36
CA GLY A 54 2.61 16.53 -4.66
C GLY A 54 3.00 17.18 -3.32
N MET A 55 3.88 16.55 -2.54
CA MET A 55 4.47 17.09 -1.32
C MET A 55 5.23 18.39 -1.60
N LEU A 56 5.99 18.46 -2.68
CA LEU A 56 6.70 19.68 -3.08
C LEU A 56 5.71 20.80 -3.39
N LEU A 57 4.66 20.51 -4.16
CA LEU A 57 3.66 21.51 -4.56
C LEU A 57 2.91 22.10 -3.38
N VAL A 58 2.42 21.30 -2.44
CA VAL A 58 1.66 21.79 -1.28
C VAL A 58 2.53 22.62 -0.34
N ASN A 59 3.81 22.31 -0.23
CA ASN A 59 4.73 23.06 0.62
C ASN A 59 5.27 24.34 -0.05
N ILE A 60 5.08 24.53 -1.37
CA ILE A 60 5.32 25.79 -2.08
C ILE A 60 4.04 26.63 -2.11
N TYR A 61 2.89 26.00 -2.37
CA TYR A 61 1.59 26.64 -2.51
C TYR A 61 0.51 25.84 -1.78
N PRO A 62 0.32 26.07 -0.47
CA PRO A 62 -0.62 25.30 0.36
C PRO A 62 -2.07 25.35 -0.12
N GLU A 63 -2.47 26.43 -0.80
CA GLU A 63 -3.84 26.57 -1.32
C GLU A 63 -4.19 25.58 -2.44
N ILE A 64 -3.20 24.85 -2.99
CA ILE A 64 -3.42 23.84 -4.03
C ILE A 64 -4.34 22.68 -3.56
N ILE A 65 -4.45 22.47 -2.23
CA ILE A 65 -5.31 21.45 -1.62
C ILE A 65 -6.44 22.08 -0.77
N SER A 66 -6.65 23.41 -0.85
CA SER A 66 -7.70 24.07 -0.08
C SER A 66 -9.08 23.50 -0.38
N ASP A 67 -9.89 23.38 0.66
CA ASP A 67 -11.29 22.93 0.54
C ASP A 67 -12.15 23.93 -0.24
N ILE A 68 -13.30 23.46 -0.73
CA ILE A 68 -14.34 24.33 -1.26
C ILE A 68 -14.88 25.18 -0.10
N THR A 69 -14.87 26.49 -0.25
CA THR A 69 -15.36 27.42 0.76
C THR A 69 -16.60 28.15 0.27
N VAL A 70 -17.54 28.42 1.19
CA VAL A 70 -18.73 29.24 0.91
C VAL A 70 -18.57 30.52 1.72
N ASP A 71 -18.65 31.66 1.05
CA ASP A 71 -18.55 32.96 1.72
C ASP A 71 -19.85 33.32 2.48
N ILE A 72 -19.83 34.45 3.22
CA ILE A 72 -20.95 34.92 4.03
C ILE A 72 -22.19 35.23 3.14
N LEU A 73 -21.99 35.48 1.84
CA LEU A 73 -23.04 35.75 0.87
C LEU A 73 -23.58 34.49 0.20
N GLY A 74 -23.07 33.31 0.57
CA GLY A 74 -23.46 32.03 0.00
C GLY A 74 -22.82 31.74 -1.38
N VAL A 75 -21.76 32.44 -1.75
CA VAL A 75 -21.01 32.19 -2.98
C VAL A 75 -19.98 31.09 -2.73
N GLU A 76 -20.01 30.02 -3.51
CA GLU A 76 -19.04 28.96 -3.47
C GLU A 76 -17.74 29.38 -4.19
N HIS A 77 -16.62 29.24 -3.49
CA HIS A 77 -15.27 29.38 -4.04
C HIS A 77 -14.71 27.98 -4.32
N ALA A 78 -14.23 27.76 -5.54
CA ALA A 78 -13.67 26.49 -5.96
C ALA A 78 -12.47 26.11 -5.07
N GLY A 79 -12.39 24.85 -4.70
CA GLY A 79 -11.23 24.30 -4.00
C GLY A 79 -9.96 24.26 -4.87
N GLY A 80 -8.83 23.99 -4.26
CA GLY A 80 -7.58 23.78 -4.98
C GLY A 80 -7.61 22.53 -5.88
N LEU A 81 -6.77 22.48 -6.91
CA LEU A 81 -6.73 21.36 -7.85
C LEU A 81 -6.59 20.01 -7.15
N MET A 82 -5.71 19.92 -6.17
CA MET A 82 -5.44 18.65 -5.47
C MET A 82 -6.58 18.25 -4.52
N HIS A 83 -7.42 19.17 -4.10
CA HIS A 83 -8.62 18.89 -3.33
C HIS A 83 -9.57 17.95 -4.10
N TYR A 84 -9.79 18.18 -5.39
CA TYR A 84 -10.65 17.31 -6.20
C TYR A 84 -10.09 15.90 -6.37
N PHE A 85 -8.77 15.73 -6.44
CA PHE A 85 -8.15 14.41 -6.46
C PHE A 85 -8.26 13.73 -5.10
N TYR A 86 -8.09 14.53 -4.03
CA TYR A 86 -8.17 14.05 -2.65
C TYR A 86 -9.59 13.55 -2.30
N ILE A 87 -10.64 14.19 -2.79
CA ILE A 87 -12.03 13.71 -2.64
C ILE A 87 -12.20 12.30 -3.23
N LEU A 88 -11.54 11.99 -4.36
CA LEU A 88 -11.58 10.65 -4.96
C LEU A 88 -10.88 9.60 -4.09
N ASP A 89 -9.84 9.99 -3.36
CA ASP A 89 -9.17 9.13 -2.38
C ASP A 89 -10.06 8.92 -1.16
N GLU A 90 -10.63 9.98 -0.60
CA GLU A 90 -11.52 9.95 0.55
C GLU A 90 -12.80 9.14 0.27
N ALA A 91 -13.35 9.28 -0.94
CA ALA A 91 -14.45 8.46 -1.42
C ALA A 91 -14.07 7.00 -1.67
N ALA A 92 -12.78 6.65 -1.56
CA ALA A 92 -12.21 5.32 -1.82
C ALA A 92 -12.32 4.86 -3.29
N ILE A 93 -12.48 5.78 -4.23
CA ILE A 93 -12.56 5.48 -5.67
C ILE A 93 -11.19 5.07 -6.20
N LEU A 94 -10.16 5.90 -5.97
CA LEU A 94 -8.82 5.63 -6.50
C LEU A 94 -8.21 4.34 -5.93
N PRO A 95 -8.24 4.05 -4.61
CA PRO A 95 -7.76 2.78 -4.08
C PRO A 95 -8.47 1.56 -4.68
N SER A 96 -9.78 1.61 -4.87
CA SER A 96 -10.55 0.51 -5.47
C SER A 96 -10.14 0.25 -6.93
N LEU A 97 -9.91 1.31 -7.72
CA LEU A 97 -9.42 1.19 -9.09
C LEU A 97 -7.99 0.65 -9.16
N ILE A 98 -7.11 0.99 -8.20
CA ILE A 98 -5.79 0.37 -8.08
C ILE A 98 -5.92 -1.14 -7.87
N PHE A 99 -6.82 -1.57 -6.98
CA PHE A 99 -7.07 -3.00 -6.77
C PHE A 99 -7.51 -3.71 -8.05
N MET A 100 -8.35 -3.09 -8.88
CA MET A 100 -8.71 -3.64 -10.19
C MET A 100 -7.50 -3.77 -11.11
N GLY A 101 -6.65 -2.75 -11.18
CA GLY A 101 -5.40 -2.79 -11.94
C GLY A 101 -4.45 -3.88 -11.45
N VAL A 102 -4.24 -3.98 -10.14
CA VAL A 102 -3.44 -5.04 -9.52
C VAL A 102 -4.00 -6.43 -9.84
N GLY A 103 -5.32 -6.61 -9.78
CA GLY A 103 -5.97 -7.86 -10.17
C GLY A 103 -5.71 -8.24 -11.63
N ALA A 104 -5.79 -7.26 -12.53
CA ALA A 104 -5.50 -7.47 -13.96
C ALA A 104 -4.03 -7.80 -14.24
N MET A 105 -3.11 -7.37 -13.39
CA MET A 105 -1.67 -7.67 -13.50
C MET A 105 -1.27 -8.98 -12.83
N THR A 106 -2.04 -9.44 -11.84
CA THR A 106 -1.66 -10.53 -10.94
C THR A 106 -2.05 -11.91 -11.49
N ASP A 107 -1.11 -12.85 -11.46
CA ASP A 107 -1.38 -14.27 -11.71
C ASP A 107 -1.63 -14.99 -10.38
N PHE A 108 -2.88 -15.44 -10.17
CA PHE A 108 -3.27 -16.22 -9.00
C PHE A 108 -2.98 -17.73 -9.14
N GLY A 109 -2.44 -18.16 -10.27
CA GLY A 109 -2.09 -19.57 -10.52
C GLY A 109 -1.28 -20.22 -9.39
N PRO A 110 -0.20 -19.59 -8.89
CA PRO A 110 0.58 -20.14 -7.76
C PRO A 110 -0.24 -20.35 -6.48
N LEU A 111 -1.20 -19.48 -6.21
CA LEU A 111 -2.10 -19.57 -5.05
C LEU A 111 -3.12 -20.71 -5.23
N ILE A 112 -3.70 -20.84 -6.42
CA ILE A 112 -4.63 -21.92 -6.77
C ILE A 112 -3.92 -23.27 -6.73
N ALA A 113 -2.67 -23.34 -7.24
CA ALA A 113 -1.86 -24.54 -7.24
C ALA A 113 -1.51 -25.05 -5.84
N ASN A 114 -1.32 -24.11 -4.87
CA ASN A 114 -0.98 -24.42 -3.50
C ASN A 114 -1.84 -23.63 -2.49
N PRO A 115 -3.04 -24.11 -2.13
CA PRO A 115 -3.96 -23.41 -1.21
C PRO A 115 -3.39 -23.14 0.19
N ILE A 116 -2.37 -23.88 0.64
CA ILE A 116 -1.67 -23.61 1.92
C ILE A 116 -1.11 -22.18 1.94
N SER A 117 -0.83 -21.60 0.79
CA SER A 117 -0.40 -20.22 0.63
C SER A 117 -1.37 -19.18 1.22
N PHE A 118 -2.69 -19.48 1.27
CA PHE A 118 -3.67 -18.62 1.94
C PHE A 118 -3.35 -18.44 3.43
N VAL A 119 -2.99 -19.56 4.09
CA VAL A 119 -2.68 -19.55 5.53
C VAL A 119 -1.39 -18.76 5.79
N MET A 120 -0.41 -18.84 4.89
CA MET A 120 0.82 -18.06 4.98
C MET A 120 0.57 -16.55 4.79
N GLY A 121 -0.27 -16.18 3.81
CA GLY A 121 -0.72 -14.81 3.64
C GLY A 121 -1.46 -14.28 4.86
N ALA A 122 -2.36 -15.09 5.44
CA ALA A 122 -3.07 -14.72 6.66
C ALA A 122 -2.14 -14.53 7.86
N ALA A 123 -1.10 -15.34 8.02
CA ALA A 123 -0.14 -15.21 9.12
C ALA A 123 0.69 -13.91 9.03
N ALA A 124 1.00 -13.45 7.83
CA ALA A 124 1.70 -12.18 7.64
C ALA A 124 0.83 -10.98 8.08
N GLN A 125 -0.50 -11.11 8.11
CA GLN A 125 -1.37 -10.08 8.65
C GLN A 125 -1.24 -9.89 10.18
N ALA A 126 -0.50 -10.76 10.88
CA ALA A 126 -0.14 -10.54 12.28
C ALA A 126 0.50 -9.15 12.51
N GLY A 127 1.25 -8.63 11.53
CA GLY A 127 1.78 -7.28 11.57
C GLY A 127 0.70 -6.20 11.72
N ILE A 128 -0.45 -6.34 11.05
CA ILE A 128 -1.60 -5.43 11.14
C ILE A 128 -2.15 -5.42 12.57
N TYR A 129 -2.42 -6.60 13.13
CA TYR A 129 -3.02 -6.69 14.46
C TYR A 129 -2.06 -6.24 15.56
N VAL A 130 -0.77 -6.55 15.45
CA VAL A 130 0.25 -6.03 16.37
C VAL A 130 0.30 -4.51 16.29
N ALA A 131 0.31 -3.93 15.09
CA ALA A 131 0.30 -2.48 14.91
C ALA A 131 -0.94 -1.83 15.51
N TYR A 132 -2.11 -2.46 15.37
CA TYR A 132 -3.35 -1.97 15.95
C TYR A 132 -3.25 -1.81 17.48
N PHE A 133 -2.83 -2.87 18.18
CA PHE A 133 -2.68 -2.81 19.63
C PHE A 133 -1.58 -1.85 20.07
N LEU A 134 -0.49 -1.78 19.35
CA LEU A 134 0.58 -0.81 19.62
C LEU A 134 0.11 0.63 19.40
N ALA A 135 -0.64 0.91 18.34
CA ALA A 135 -1.19 2.25 18.08
C ALA A 135 -2.12 2.70 19.20
N ILE A 136 -2.98 1.81 19.71
CA ILE A 136 -3.80 2.08 20.91
C ILE A 136 -2.91 2.38 22.13
N ALA A 137 -1.86 1.59 22.36
CA ALA A 137 -0.92 1.81 23.46
C ALA A 137 -0.16 3.15 23.35
N PHE A 138 0.08 3.65 22.12
CA PHE A 138 0.65 4.97 21.86
C PHE A 138 -0.35 6.13 21.96
N GLY A 139 -1.63 5.84 22.31
CA GLY A 139 -2.66 6.83 22.59
C GLY A 139 -3.54 7.21 21.40
N PHE A 140 -3.47 6.52 20.28
CA PHE A 140 -4.40 6.71 19.17
C PHE A 140 -5.78 6.13 19.50
N ASN A 141 -6.85 6.79 19.04
CA ASN A 141 -8.18 6.22 19.13
C ASN A 141 -8.33 4.98 18.24
N GLY A 142 -9.34 4.14 18.49
CA GLY A 142 -9.50 2.87 17.80
C GLY A 142 -9.60 2.98 16.28
N LYS A 143 -10.27 4.01 15.73
CA LYS A 143 -10.39 4.24 14.28
C LYS A 143 -9.04 4.65 13.67
N ALA A 144 -8.31 5.55 14.32
CA ALA A 144 -6.98 5.94 13.91
C ALA A 144 -6.00 4.75 13.99
N ALA A 145 -6.06 3.98 15.09
CA ALA A 145 -5.24 2.78 15.25
C ALA A 145 -5.52 1.74 14.16
N ALA A 146 -6.78 1.54 13.76
CA ALA A 146 -7.15 0.66 12.66
C ALA A 146 -6.58 1.14 11.32
N ALA A 147 -6.69 2.43 11.01
CA ALA A 147 -6.13 3.00 9.78
C ALA A 147 -4.59 2.86 9.74
N ILE A 148 -3.89 3.19 10.83
CA ILE A 148 -2.44 3.07 10.96
C ILE A 148 -1.99 1.61 10.81
N SER A 149 -2.75 0.67 11.38
CA SER A 149 -2.36 -0.73 11.46
C SER A 149 -2.17 -1.40 10.09
N ILE A 150 -2.91 -0.98 9.06
CA ILE A 150 -2.83 -1.55 7.70
C ILE A 150 -1.42 -1.41 7.10
N ILE A 151 -0.63 -0.44 7.55
CA ILE A 151 0.78 -0.29 7.14
C ILE A 151 1.54 -1.61 7.37
N GLY A 152 1.20 -2.37 8.42
CA GLY A 152 1.82 -3.66 8.73
C GLY A 152 1.59 -4.74 7.66
N GLY A 153 0.56 -4.59 6.83
CA GLY A 153 0.30 -5.44 5.68
C GLY A 153 1.12 -5.07 4.43
N ALA A 154 1.83 -3.94 4.47
CA ALA A 154 2.55 -3.35 3.32
C ALA A 154 1.63 -3.11 2.11
N ASP A 155 0.48 -2.48 2.35
CA ASP A 155 -0.55 -2.22 1.36
C ASP A 155 -0.97 -0.74 1.43
N GLY A 156 -0.36 0.07 0.59
CA GLY A 156 -0.61 1.52 0.52
C GLY A 156 -2.06 1.86 0.17
N PRO A 157 -2.61 1.33 -0.93
CA PRO A 157 -3.99 1.58 -1.32
C PRO A 157 -5.02 1.21 -0.24
N THR A 158 -4.87 0.06 0.41
CA THR A 158 -5.75 -0.36 1.51
C THR A 158 -5.64 0.56 2.72
N SER A 159 -4.43 1.05 3.02
CA SER A 159 -4.20 1.99 4.12
C SER A 159 -4.96 3.30 3.90
N ILE A 160 -4.91 3.86 2.69
CA ILE A 160 -5.65 5.07 2.30
C ILE A 160 -7.16 4.79 2.33
N PHE A 161 -7.59 3.68 1.73
CA PHE A 161 -8.99 3.27 1.70
C PHE A 161 -9.60 3.23 3.11
N LEU A 162 -8.92 2.55 4.04
CA LEU A 162 -9.44 2.42 5.40
C LEU A 162 -9.40 3.75 6.16
N ALA A 163 -8.35 4.56 5.99
CA ALA A 163 -8.25 5.86 6.62
C ALA A 163 -9.41 6.78 6.18
N GLY A 164 -9.71 6.84 4.88
CA GLY A 164 -10.85 7.59 4.33
C GLY A 164 -12.18 7.06 4.89
N LYS A 165 -12.43 5.74 4.82
CA LYS A 165 -13.68 5.14 5.31
C LYS A 165 -13.92 5.33 6.80
N LEU A 166 -12.86 5.35 7.61
CA LEU A 166 -12.97 5.59 9.06
C LEU A 166 -12.97 7.10 9.43
N GLY A 167 -12.94 8.00 8.44
CA GLY A 167 -12.93 9.45 8.65
C GLY A 167 -11.64 9.97 9.28
N GLN A 168 -10.50 9.29 9.03
CA GLN A 168 -9.18 9.67 9.54
C GLN A 168 -8.41 10.47 8.48
N THR A 169 -9.05 11.47 7.89
CA THR A 169 -8.55 12.24 6.74
C THR A 169 -7.24 12.97 7.04
N THR A 170 -7.09 13.52 8.25
CA THR A 170 -5.86 14.20 8.69
C THR A 170 -4.65 13.27 8.78
N LEU A 171 -4.87 11.97 8.96
CA LEU A 171 -3.81 10.96 9.04
C LEU A 171 -3.53 10.28 7.71
N MET A 172 -4.35 10.51 6.67
CA MET A 172 -4.19 9.83 5.37
C MET A 172 -2.82 10.08 4.76
N GLY A 173 -2.34 11.33 4.73
CA GLY A 173 -1.02 11.69 4.23
C GLY A 173 0.11 10.97 4.95
N PRO A 174 0.26 11.14 6.26
CA PRO A 174 1.27 10.42 7.06
C PRO A 174 1.20 8.90 6.92
N ILE A 175 0.00 8.29 6.95
CA ILE A 175 -0.20 6.85 6.77
C ILE A 175 0.26 6.39 5.39
N ALA A 176 -0.15 7.10 4.34
CA ALA A 176 0.19 6.75 2.97
C ALA A 176 1.70 6.86 2.71
N VAL A 177 2.33 7.96 3.12
CA VAL A 177 3.78 8.14 3.00
C VAL A 177 4.54 7.04 3.75
N ALA A 178 4.13 6.69 4.97
CA ALA A 178 4.71 5.59 5.71
C ALA A 178 4.54 4.26 4.98
N ALA A 179 3.31 3.93 4.53
CA ALA A 179 3.00 2.67 3.85
C ALA A 179 3.84 2.50 2.56
N TYR A 180 3.87 3.51 1.68
CA TYR A 180 4.63 3.45 0.44
C TYR A 180 6.15 3.46 0.66
N SER A 181 6.64 4.21 1.66
CA SER A 181 8.05 4.18 2.04
C SER A 181 8.48 2.79 2.50
N TYR A 182 7.67 2.10 3.31
CA TYR A 182 7.99 0.73 3.76
C TYR A 182 7.87 -0.29 2.64
N MET A 183 6.91 -0.15 1.73
CA MET A 183 6.86 -0.98 0.52
C MET A 183 8.17 -0.88 -0.27
N SER A 184 8.71 0.32 -0.44
CA SER A 184 9.98 0.54 -1.12
C SER A 184 11.18 -0.05 -0.38
N LEU A 185 11.11 -0.10 0.96
CA LEU A 185 12.17 -0.63 1.82
C LEU A 185 12.09 -2.15 2.06
N VAL A 186 11.09 -2.84 1.51
CA VAL A 186 10.95 -4.31 1.58
C VAL A 186 12.26 -5.05 1.30
N PRO A 187 13.03 -4.74 0.23
CA PRO A 187 14.29 -5.42 -0.06
C PRO A 187 15.39 -5.22 0.98
N ILE A 188 15.25 -4.21 1.84
CA ILE A 188 16.23 -3.87 2.89
C ILE A 188 15.78 -4.44 4.24
N ILE A 189 14.49 -4.30 4.58
CA ILE A 189 13.96 -4.64 5.92
C ILE A 189 13.73 -6.16 6.05
N GLN A 190 13.19 -6.82 5.03
CA GLN A 190 12.85 -8.24 5.13
C GLN A 190 14.07 -9.18 5.27
N PRO A 191 15.16 -9.05 4.48
CA PRO A 191 16.25 -10.03 4.53
C PRO A 191 16.90 -10.24 5.89
N PRO A 192 17.16 -9.20 6.71
CA PRO A 192 17.66 -9.40 8.08
C PRO A 192 16.72 -10.22 8.94
N ILE A 193 15.41 -9.95 8.89
CA ILE A 193 14.38 -10.65 9.67
C ILE A 193 14.29 -12.11 9.21
N MET A 194 14.25 -12.35 7.92
CA MET A 194 14.22 -13.69 7.33
C MET A 194 15.44 -14.52 7.77
N LYS A 195 16.63 -13.93 7.73
CA LYS A 195 17.88 -14.60 8.13
C LYS A 195 17.94 -14.86 9.63
N LEU A 196 17.36 -13.98 10.45
CA LEU A 196 17.32 -14.15 11.91
C LEU A 196 16.47 -15.37 12.32
N PHE A 197 15.34 -15.59 11.65
CA PHE A 197 14.37 -16.63 11.99
C PHE A 197 14.45 -17.89 11.12
N THR A 198 15.44 -18.00 10.22
CA THR A 198 15.67 -19.20 9.41
C THR A 198 17.12 -19.62 9.46
N SER A 199 17.38 -20.93 9.62
CA SER A 199 18.71 -21.48 9.51
C SER A 199 19.17 -21.55 8.04
N GLU A 200 20.47 -21.67 7.80
CA GLU A 200 20.99 -21.85 6.44
C GLU A 200 20.45 -23.15 5.79
N LYS A 201 20.24 -24.20 6.58
CA LYS A 201 19.64 -25.46 6.11
C LYS A 201 18.19 -25.23 5.64
N ASP A 202 17.42 -24.42 6.36
CA ASP A 202 16.04 -24.10 6.00
C ASP A 202 15.98 -23.33 4.67
N ARG A 203 16.88 -22.38 4.48
CA ARG A 203 16.94 -21.57 3.26
C ARG A 203 17.31 -22.36 2.00
N LYS A 204 17.99 -23.49 2.17
CA LYS A 204 18.40 -24.42 1.09
C LYS A 204 17.30 -25.42 0.70
N ILE A 205 16.17 -25.47 1.41
CA ILE A 205 15.08 -26.38 1.08
C ILE A 205 14.55 -26.04 -0.32
N LYS A 206 14.64 -27.03 -1.23
CA LYS A 206 14.05 -26.97 -2.57
C LYS A 206 12.62 -27.46 -2.53
N MET A 207 11.72 -26.71 -3.15
CA MET A 207 10.31 -27.07 -3.21
C MET A 207 10.02 -27.81 -4.51
N GLU A 208 9.10 -28.78 -4.45
CA GLU A 208 8.61 -29.49 -5.63
C GLU A 208 7.86 -28.54 -6.56
N GLN A 209 7.90 -28.77 -7.86
CA GLN A 209 7.20 -27.94 -8.85
C GLN A 209 5.70 -27.88 -8.56
N LEU A 210 5.12 -26.70 -8.70
CA LEU A 210 3.67 -26.49 -8.55
C LEU A 210 2.91 -27.30 -9.60
N ARG A 211 1.72 -27.81 -9.23
CA ARG A 211 0.84 -28.46 -10.19
C ARG A 211 0.37 -27.48 -11.27
N PRO A 212 0.14 -27.94 -12.49
CA PRO A 212 -0.51 -27.11 -13.50
C PRO A 212 -1.95 -26.74 -13.05
N VAL A 213 -2.34 -25.50 -13.32
CA VAL A 213 -3.69 -24.97 -13.05
C VAL A 213 -4.43 -24.85 -14.36
N THR A 214 -5.65 -25.38 -14.40
CA THR A 214 -6.50 -25.33 -15.59
C THR A 214 -7.08 -23.92 -15.80
N GLN A 215 -7.43 -23.59 -17.04
CA GLN A 215 -8.06 -22.31 -17.35
C GLN A 215 -9.40 -22.12 -16.63
N LEU A 216 -10.15 -23.19 -16.46
CA LEU A 216 -11.43 -23.16 -15.74
C LEU A 216 -11.22 -22.79 -14.25
N GLU A 217 -10.20 -23.36 -13.59
CA GLU A 217 -9.85 -23.01 -12.20
C GLU A 217 -9.49 -21.51 -12.09
N LYS A 218 -8.73 -20.98 -13.06
CA LYS A 218 -8.32 -19.56 -13.08
C LYS A 218 -9.52 -18.62 -13.28
N ILE A 219 -10.53 -19.01 -14.09
CA ILE A 219 -11.73 -18.20 -14.30
C ILE A 219 -12.68 -18.28 -13.10
N LEU A 220 -12.85 -19.46 -12.51
CA LEU A 220 -13.74 -19.65 -11.37
C LEU A 220 -13.20 -19.04 -10.09
N PHE A 221 -11.88 -19.00 -9.91
CA PHE A 221 -11.24 -18.51 -8.70
C PHE A 221 -11.69 -17.09 -8.30
N PRO A 222 -11.60 -16.05 -9.16
CA PRO A 222 -12.02 -14.70 -8.79
C PRO A 222 -13.52 -14.61 -8.48
N ILE A 223 -14.35 -15.39 -9.16
CA ILE A 223 -15.80 -15.44 -8.92
C ILE A 223 -16.07 -16.02 -7.52
N ILE A 224 -15.48 -17.19 -7.22
CA ILE A 224 -15.66 -17.87 -5.93
C ILE A 224 -15.15 -17.01 -4.78
N ILE A 225 -13.94 -16.42 -4.91
CA ILE A 225 -13.39 -15.55 -3.87
C ILE A 225 -14.27 -14.34 -3.64
N THR A 226 -14.76 -13.68 -4.70
CA THR A 226 -15.70 -12.56 -4.55
C THR A 226 -16.95 -12.96 -3.79
N VAL A 227 -17.61 -14.05 -4.20
CA VAL A 227 -18.84 -14.50 -3.54
C VAL A 227 -18.58 -14.86 -2.08
N VAL A 228 -17.58 -15.71 -1.82
CA VAL A 228 -17.33 -16.19 -0.45
C VAL A 228 -16.92 -15.04 0.47
N VAL A 229 -15.95 -14.20 0.06
CA VAL A 229 -15.43 -13.14 0.92
C VAL A 229 -16.46 -12.04 1.11
N CYS A 230 -17.13 -11.58 0.05
CA CYS A 230 -18.11 -10.50 0.17
C CYS A 230 -19.42 -10.93 0.85
N MET A 231 -19.78 -12.21 0.80
CA MET A 231 -20.91 -12.71 1.59
C MET A 231 -20.60 -12.79 3.08
N LEU A 232 -19.35 -13.09 3.45
CA LEU A 232 -18.91 -13.11 4.85
C LEU A 232 -18.66 -11.69 5.40
N LEU A 233 -18.07 -10.82 4.59
CA LEU A 233 -17.71 -9.44 4.93
C LEU A 233 -18.07 -8.50 3.77
N PRO A 234 -19.32 -8.03 3.66
CA PRO A 234 -19.78 -7.17 2.56
C PRO A 234 -18.94 -5.89 2.39
N THR A 235 -18.40 -5.35 3.48
CA THR A 235 -17.52 -4.17 3.50
C THR A 235 -16.23 -4.36 2.69
N THR A 236 -15.82 -5.58 2.37
CA THR A 236 -14.63 -5.86 1.53
C THR A 236 -14.90 -5.71 0.04
N ALA A 237 -16.16 -5.62 -0.39
CA ALA A 237 -16.55 -5.65 -1.81
C ALA A 237 -15.83 -4.58 -2.66
N PRO A 238 -15.60 -3.32 -2.23
CA PRO A 238 -14.87 -2.34 -3.00
C PRO A 238 -13.42 -2.73 -3.30
N LEU A 239 -12.75 -3.44 -2.40
CA LEU A 239 -11.35 -3.86 -2.58
C LEU A 239 -11.26 -5.25 -3.22
N VAL A 240 -11.81 -6.27 -2.55
CA VAL A 240 -11.73 -7.66 -3.03
C VAL A 240 -12.51 -7.84 -4.32
N GLY A 241 -13.71 -7.24 -4.43
CA GLY A 241 -14.50 -7.30 -5.66
C GLY A 241 -13.79 -6.69 -6.85
N MET A 242 -13.17 -5.52 -6.70
CA MET A 242 -12.41 -4.86 -7.77
C MET A 242 -11.13 -5.63 -8.12
N LEU A 243 -10.40 -6.16 -7.13
CA LEU A 243 -9.26 -7.04 -7.35
C LEU A 243 -9.64 -8.26 -8.20
N MET A 244 -10.72 -8.93 -7.82
CA MET A 244 -11.19 -10.13 -8.51
C MET A 244 -11.80 -9.81 -9.87
N LEU A 245 -12.44 -8.65 -10.05
CA LEU A 245 -12.92 -8.19 -11.35
C LEU A 245 -11.76 -8.00 -12.33
N GLY A 246 -10.69 -7.32 -11.89
CA GLY A 246 -9.47 -7.15 -12.70
C GLY A 246 -8.86 -8.50 -13.09
N ASN A 247 -8.80 -9.45 -12.15
CA ASN A 247 -8.29 -10.78 -12.42
C ASN A 247 -9.20 -11.56 -13.39
N LEU A 248 -10.52 -11.43 -13.25
CA LEU A 248 -11.46 -12.05 -14.19
C LEU A 248 -11.27 -11.49 -15.61
N PHE A 249 -11.02 -10.19 -15.80
CA PHE A 249 -10.69 -9.63 -17.11
C PHE A 249 -9.49 -10.33 -17.74
N ARG A 250 -8.45 -10.57 -16.96
CA ARG A 250 -7.24 -11.26 -17.40
C ARG A 250 -7.52 -12.72 -17.78
N GLU A 251 -8.16 -13.46 -16.89
CA GLU A 251 -8.25 -14.93 -17.02
C GLU A 251 -9.37 -15.39 -17.96
N CYS A 252 -10.43 -14.59 -18.19
CA CYS A 252 -11.50 -14.97 -19.10
C CYS A 252 -11.09 -14.94 -20.58
N GLY A 253 -10.06 -14.16 -20.96
CA GLY A 253 -9.48 -14.10 -22.29
C GLY A 253 -10.33 -13.42 -23.37
N VAL A 254 -11.60 -13.09 -23.08
CA VAL A 254 -12.56 -12.52 -24.06
C VAL A 254 -12.60 -10.99 -24.07
N VAL A 255 -12.03 -10.34 -23.03
CA VAL A 255 -12.03 -8.88 -22.87
C VAL A 255 -10.60 -8.33 -22.73
N ARG A 256 -9.70 -8.72 -23.62
CA ARG A 256 -8.29 -8.34 -23.58
C ARG A 256 -8.08 -6.83 -23.50
N GLN A 257 -8.91 -6.05 -24.20
CA GLN A 257 -8.85 -4.59 -24.18
C GLN A 257 -9.12 -4.02 -22.78
N LEU A 258 -10.03 -4.63 -22.01
CA LEU A 258 -10.27 -4.22 -20.62
C LEU A 258 -9.08 -4.57 -19.73
N THR A 259 -8.47 -5.75 -19.94
CA THR A 259 -7.24 -6.15 -19.22
C THR A 259 -6.10 -5.17 -19.49
N GLU A 260 -5.85 -4.84 -20.76
CA GLU A 260 -4.79 -3.90 -21.15
C GLU A 260 -5.04 -2.50 -20.59
N THR A 261 -6.30 -2.04 -20.64
CA THR A 261 -6.67 -0.73 -20.09
C THR A 261 -6.50 -0.70 -18.57
N ALA A 262 -7.01 -1.71 -17.86
CA ALA A 262 -6.94 -1.78 -16.41
C ALA A 262 -5.51 -1.90 -15.88
N SER A 263 -4.66 -2.71 -16.54
CA SER A 263 -3.28 -2.96 -16.11
C SER A 263 -2.28 -1.87 -16.51
N ASN A 264 -2.63 -1.00 -17.46
CA ASN A 264 -1.73 0.03 -17.99
C ASN A 264 -2.34 1.42 -17.85
N ALA A 265 -3.14 1.88 -18.83
CA ALA A 265 -3.58 3.27 -18.90
C ALA A 265 -4.36 3.71 -17.65
N MET A 266 -5.37 2.95 -17.24
CA MET A 266 -6.15 3.26 -16.05
C MET A 266 -5.28 3.24 -14.79
N MET A 267 -4.48 2.18 -14.61
CA MET A 267 -3.60 2.07 -13.45
C MET A 267 -2.65 3.26 -13.33
N TYR A 268 -2.03 3.70 -14.43
CA TYR A 268 -1.11 4.84 -14.41
C TYR A 268 -1.82 6.16 -14.15
N ILE A 269 -3.01 6.38 -14.72
CA ILE A 269 -3.82 7.58 -14.43
C ILE A 269 -4.17 7.63 -12.95
N VAL A 270 -4.67 6.53 -12.40
CA VAL A 270 -5.06 6.45 -10.99
C VAL A 270 -3.85 6.66 -10.07
N VAL A 271 -2.70 6.08 -10.41
CA VAL A 271 -1.45 6.28 -9.66
C VAL A 271 -0.99 7.73 -9.66
N ILE A 272 -1.12 8.44 -10.78
CA ILE A 272 -0.81 9.88 -10.86
C ILE A 272 -1.74 10.67 -9.93
N LEU A 273 -3.05 10.46 -10.02
CA LEU A 273 -4.03 11.17 -9.22
C LEU A 273 -3.84 10.89 -7.73
N LEU A 274 -3.77 9.61 -7.35
CA LEU A 274 -3.57 9.19 -5.96
C LEU A 274 -2.23 9.66 -5.41
N GLY A 275 -1.15 9.47 -6.14
CA GLY A 275 0.18 9.84 -5.66
C GLY A 275 0.31 11.35 -5.45
N THR A 276 -0.20 12.16 -6.38
CA THR A 276 -0.15 13.63 -6.25
C THR A 276 -1.05 14.16 -5.13
N SER A 277 -2.28 13.60 -4.96
CA SER A 277 -3.20 14.00 -3.88
C SER A 277 -2.67 13.62 -2.51
N VAL A 278 -2.16 12.39 -2.36
CA VAL A 278 -1.51 11.91 -1.13
C VAL A 278 -0.28 12.76 -0.79
N GLY A 279 0.54 13.08 -1.79
CA GLY A 279 1.67 13.99 -1.59
C GLY A 279 1.21 15.38 -1.13
N ALA A 280 0.16 15.91 -1.73
CA ALA A 280 -0.40 17.21 -1.37
C ALA A 280 -1.04 17.23 0.03
N SER A 281 -1.46 16.09 0.58
CA SER A 281 -1.95 16.00 1.96
C SER A 281 -0.82 16.02 3.01
N THR A 282 0.45 16.10 2.60
CA THR A 282 1.62 16.17 3.50
C THR A 282 2.18 17.58 3.62
N SER A 283 1.33 18.54 3.99
CA SER A 283 1.78 19.89 4.36
C SER A 283 2.68 19.85 5.60
N ALA A 284 3.47 20.91 5.82
CA ALA A 284 4.33 21.01 6.99
C ALA A 284 3.56 20.83 8.31
N GLU A 285 2.38 21.41 8.43
CA GLU A 285 1.52 21.29 9.61
C GLU A 285 0.99 19.86 9.81
N ALA A 286 0.57 19.21 8.73
CA ALA A 286 0.04 17.83 8.79
C ALA A 286 1.13 16.78 9.05
N PHE A 287 2.35 17.03 8.58
CA PHE A 287 3.41 16.02 8.61
C PHE A 287 4.43 16.20 9.74
N LEU A 288 4.82 17.43 10.06
CA LEU A 288 5.83 17.72 11.09
C LEU A 288 5.20 17.78 12.50
N ASN A 289 4.61 16.66 12.91
CA ASN A 289 4.02 16.50 14.24
C ASN A 289 4.43 15.18 14.90
N VAL A 290 4.20 15.07 16.22
CA VAL A 290 4.57 13.89 17.00
C VAL A 290 3.81 12.64 16.55
N ASP A 291 2.57 12.79 16.12
CA ASP A 291 1.76 11.63 15.71
C ASP A 291 2.25 11.03 14.39
N THR A 292 2.73 11.84 13.46
CA THR A 292 3.42 11.35 12.25
C THR A 292 4.66 10.55 12.60
N LEU A 293 5.48 11.02 13.55
CA LEU A 293 6.65 10.27 13.99
C LEU A 293 6.27 8.93 14.62
N LYS A 294 5.22 8.90 15.44
CA LYS A 294 4.66 7.66 15.99
C LYS A 294 4.20 6.71 14.87
N ILE A 295 3.48 7.22 13.84
CA ILE A 295 3.02 6.43 12.70
C ILE A 295 4.19 5.80 11.95
N VAL A 296 5.25 6.57 11.70
CA VAL A 296 6.46 6.07 11.05
C VAL A 296 7.10 4.95 11.87
N VAL A 297 7.30 5.13 13.17
CA VAL A 297 7.88 4.08 14.02
C VAL A 297 6.99 2.84 14.10
N LEU A 298 5.67 3.05 14.30
CA LEU A 298 4.69 1.96 14.35
C LEU A 298 4.66 1.17 13.05
N GLY A 299 4.70 1.85 11.90
CA GLY A 299 4.71 1.22 10.59
C GLY A 299 5.93 0.32 10.39
N LEU A 300 7.13 0.76 10.79
CA LEU A 300 8.34 -0.05 10.72
C LEU A 300 8.22 -1.31 11.58
N VAL A 301 7.80 -1.16 12.84
CA VAL A 301 7.60 -2.27 13.76
C VAL A 301 6.57 -3.24 13.21
N ALA A 302 5.43 -2.72 12.75
CA ALA A 302 4.35 -3.51 12.15
C ALA A 302 4.83 -4.36 10.97
N PHE A 303 5.58 -3.76 10.07
CA PHE A 303 6.13 -4.44 8.90
C PHE A 303 7.13 -5.55 9.29
N CYS A 304 7.96 -5.31 10.31
CA CYS A 304 8.83 -6.33 10.88
C CYS A 304 8.03 -7.52 11.42
N PHE A 305 6.95 -7.26 12.16
CA PHE A 305 6.06 -8.31 12.70
C PHE A 305 5.29 -9.04 11.60
N GLY A 306 4.89 -8.39 10.52
CA GLY A 306 4.27 -9.05 9.37
C GLY A 306 5.22 -10.05 8.71
N THR A 307 6.46 -9.63 8.46
CA THR A 307 7.51 -10.50 7.93
C THR A 307 7.82 -11.67 8.89
N PHE A 308 7.96 -11.38 10.18
CA PHE A 308 8.18 -12.39 11.22
C PHE A 308 7.04 -13.41 11.29
N GLY A 309 5.78 -12.96 11.34
CA GLY A 309 4.59 -13.83 11.39
C GLY A 309 4.52 -14.79 10.19
N GLY A 310 4.78 -14.28 9.00
CA GLY A 310 4.85 -15.10 7.79
C GLY A 310 5.96 -16.15 7.84
N VAL A 311 7.18 -15.76 8.23
CA VAL A 311 8.32 -16.69 8.38
C VAL A 311 8.06 -17.72 9.47
N LEU A 312 7.49 -17.32 10.61
CA LEU A 312 7.15 -18.22 11.71
C LEU A 312 6.17 -19.31 11.27
N LEU A 313 5.12 -18.92 10.53
CA LEU A 313 4.21 -19.92 9.97
C LEU A 313 4.92 -20.79 8.91
N GLY A 314 5.80 -20.22 8.11
CA GLY A 314 6.65 -20.97 7.19
C GLY A 314 7.47 -22.05 7.91
N GLN A 315 8.02 -21.73 9.09
CA GLN A 315 8.72 -22.70 9.94
C GLN A 315 7.77 -23.80 10.45
N LEU A 316 6.58 -23.42 10.89
CA LEU A 316 5.56 -24.39 11.31
C LEU A 316 5.18 -25.33 10.15
N MET A 317 4.94 -24.77 8.97
CA MET A 317 4.62 -25.54 7.77
C MET A 317 5.77 -26.47 7.36
N LYS A 318 7.03 -26.04 7.49
CA LYS A 318 8.19 -26.91 7.29
C LYS A 318 8.14 -28.13 8.22
N ILE A 319 7.83 -27.93 9.50
CA ILE A 319 7.73 -29.03 10.48
C ILE A 319 6.59 -29.97 10.11
N LEU A 320 5.39 -29.44 9.83
CA LEU A 320 4.21 -30.22 9.47
C LEU A 320 4.38 -31.00 8.17
N THR A 321 5.10 -30.45 7.20
CA THR A 321 5.37 -31.09 5.90
C THR A 321 6.65 -31.90 5.86
N LYS A 322 7.31 -32.14 7.01
CA LYS A 322 8.57 -32.87 7.12
C LYS A 322 9.68 -32.32 6.19
N GLY A 323 9.80 -31.00 6.12
CA GLY A 323 10.86 -30.32 5.38
C GLY A 323 10.58 -30.08 3.90
N LYS A 324 9.35 -30.24 3.41
CA LYS A 324 8.99 -29.97 2.01
C LYS A 324 8.78 -28.50 1.68
N ILE A 325 8.43 -27.66 2.67
CA ILE A 325 8.18 -26.25 2.49
C ILE A 325 9.37 -25.43 2.98
N ASN A 326 9.84 -24.50 2.14
CA ASN A 326 10.88 -23.56 2.52
C ASN A 326 10.26 -22.40 3.30
N PRO A 327 10.69 -22.14 4.56
CA PRO A 327 10.10 -21.10 5.41
C PRO A 327 10.19 -19.68 4.85
N LEU A 328 11.15 -19.42 3.96
CA LEU A 328 11.33 -18.11 3.34
C LEU A 328 10.10 -17.64 2.60
N ILE A 329 9.31 -18.55 2.00
CA ILE A 329 8.13 -18.12 1.22
C ILE A 329 7.05 -17.48 2.08
N GLY A 330 7.03 -17.78 3.39
CA GLY A 330 6.10 -17.14 4.33
C GLY A 330 6.32 -15.63 4.47
N SER A 331 7.58 -15.15 4.34
CA SER A 331 7.86 -13.70 4.37
C SER A 331 7.17 -12.92 3.24
N ALA A 332 6.84 -13.60 2.14
CA ALA A 332 6.14 -13.00 1.02
C ALA A 332 4.65 -12.76 1.29
N GLY A 333 4.09 -13.24 2.41
CA GLY A 333 2.69 -13.05 2.77
C GLY A 333 2.26 -11.61 3.04
N VAL A 334 3.17 -10.64 3.04
CA VAL A 334 2.83 -9.21 3.01
C VAL A 334 2.35 -8.80 1.61
N SER A 335 1.54 -7.76 1.52
CA SER A 335 0.81 -7.35 0.31
C SER A 335 1.68 -6.68 -0.77
N ALA A 336 2.99 -6.51 -0.56
CA ALA A 336 3.90 -5.89 -1.53
C ALA A 336 4.20 -6.83 -2.72
N VAL A 337 3.28 -6.89 -3.68
CA VAL A 337 3.34 -7.76 -4.87
C VAL A 337 4.01 -7.02 -6.04
N PRO A 338 4.96 -7.64 -6.76
CA PRO A 338 5.63 -8.94 -6.52
C PRO A 338 6.91 -8.82 -5.70
N MET A 339 7.15 -7.70 -5.05
CA MET A 339 8.44 -7.34 -4.45
C MET A 339 8.84 -8.29 -3.33
N ALA A 340 7.93 -8.61 -2.40
CA ALA A 340 8.21 -9.51 -1.29
C ALA A 340 8.55 -10.95 -1.77
N ALA A 341 7.89 -11.43 -2.83
CA ALA A 341 8.22 -12.72 -3.44
C ALA A 341 9.62 -12.72 -4.06
N ARG A 342 10.02 -11.62 -4.72
CA ARG A 342 11.38 -11.44 -5.25
C ARG A 342 12.44 -11.42 -4.16
N VAL A 343 12.14 -10.83 -3.01
CA VAL A 343 13.04 -10.82 -1.84
C VAL A 343 13.21 -12.23 -1.30
N SER A 344 12.13 -13.01 -1.17
CA SER A 344 12.20 -14.42 -0.76
C SER A 344 13.09 -15.24 -1.72
N GLN A 345 12.92 -15.06 -3.04
CA GLN A 345 13.79 -15.65 -4.06
C GLN A 345 15.25 -15.24 -3.88
N LYS A 346 15.52 -13.95 -3.69
CA LYS A 346 16.88 -13.41 -3.55
C LYS A 346 17.60 -14.00 -2.33
N VAL A 347 16.91 -14.09 -1.19
CA VAL A 347 17.47 -14.67 0.05
C VAL A 347 17.68 -16.17 -0.09
N GLY A 348 16.78 -16.89 -0.74
CA GLY A 348 16.95 -18.32 -1.05
C GLY A 348 18.13 -18.58 -1.97
N ALA A 349 18.26 -17.81 -3.05
CA ALA A 349 19.36 -17.92 -4.00
C ALA A 349 20.74 -17.58 -3.39
N GLN A 350 20.79 -16.73 -2.37
CA GLN A 350 22.02 -16.47 -1.62
C GLN A 350 22.51 -17.70 -0.84
N ALA A 351 21.60 -18.56 -0.39
CA ALA A 351 21.93 -19.80 0.32
C ALA A 351 22.20 -20.96 -0.66
N ASP A 352 21.45 -21.06 -1.75
CA ASP A 352 21.64 -22.02 -2.84
C ASP A 352 21.20 -21.37 -4.17
N PRO A 353 22.15 -21.05 -5.07
CA PRO A 353 21.82 -20.40 -6.36
C PRO A 353 20.87 -21.20 -7.26
N THR A 354 20.74 -22.52 -7.02
CA THR A 354 19.84 -23.39 -7.79
C THR A 354 18.45 -23.50 -7.18
N ASN A 355 18.15 -22.73 -6.12
CA ASN A 355 16.86 -22.74 -5.45
C ASN A 355 15.91 -21.69 -6.03
N PHE A 356 14.88 -22.14 -6.72
CA PHE A 356 13.87 -21.28 -7.36
C PHE A 356 12.61 -21.21 -6.52
N LEU A 357 12.53 -20.19 -5.65
CA LEU A 357 11.39 -19.99 -4.73
C LEU A 357 10.34 -19.00 -5.24
N LEU A 358 10.61 -18.26 -6.32
CA LEU A 358 9.76 -17.15 -6.76
C LEU A 358 8.29 -17.57 -6.94
N MET A 359 8.05 -18.62 -7.70
CA MET A 359 6.70 -19.08 -7.99
C MET A 359 5.98 -19.57 -6.71
N HIS A 360 6.71 -20.18 -5.79
CA HIS A 360 6.17 -20.62 -4.49
C HIS A 360 5.87 -19.43 -3.58
N ALA A 361 6.71 -18.40 -3.60
CA ALA A 361 6.54 -17.17 -2.82
C ALA A 361 5.41 -16.27 -3.36
N MET A 362 5.10 -16.37 -4.66
CA MET A 362 3.98 -15.62 -5.25
C MET A 362 2.63 -16.04 -4.66
N GLY A 363 2.45 -17.31 -4.30
CA GLY A 363 1.21 -17.79 -3.67
C GLY A 363 0.88 -17.03 -2.37
N PRO A 364 1.74 -17.07 -1.34
CA PRO A 364 1.55 -16.28 -0.12
C PRO A 364 1.47 -14.78 -0.38
N ASN A 365 2.23 -14.24 -1.35
CA ASN A 365 2.27 -12.82 -1.65
C ASN A 365 0.93 -12.30 -2.15
N VAL A 366 0.29 -13.05 -3.06
CA VAL A 366 -1.02 -12.71 -3.59
C VAL A 366 -2.12 -12.94 -2.54
N ALA A 367 -1.99 -13.99 -1.72
CA ALA A 367 -2.87 -14.22 -0.58
C ALA A 367 -2.82 -13.06 0.43
N GLY A 368 -1.65 -12.42 0.57
CA GLY A 368 -1.47 -11.23 1.41
C GLY A 368 -2.36 -10.07 1.00
N VAL A 369 -2.52 -9.81 -0.29
CA VAL A 369 -3.39 -8.73 -0.79
C VAL A 369 -4.85 -8.95 -0.38
N ILE A 370 -5.33 -10.19 -0.56
CA ILE A 370 -6.67 -10.57 -0.11
C ILE A 370 -6.77 -10.44 1.42
N GLY A 371 -5.75 -10.90 2.15
CA GLY A 371 -5.68 -10.83 3.61
C GLY A 371 -5.75 -9.40 4.15
N THR A 372 -5.02 -8.47 3.55
CA THR A 372 -5.04 -7.05 3.95
C THR A 372 -6.39 -6.40 3.67
N ALA A 373 -7.00 -6.68 2.50
CA ALA A 373 -8.34 -6.20 2.18
C ALA A 373 -9.41 -6.76 3.14
N VAL A 374 -9.29 -8.04 3.54
CA VAL A 374 -10.17 -8.67 4.55
C VAL A 374 -9.95 -8.03 5.92
N ALA A 375 -8.71 -7.73 6.32
CA ALA A 375 -8.43 -7.04 7.57
C ALA A 375 -9.06 -5.64 7.60
N ALA A 376 -8.97 -4.87 6.50
CA ALA A 376 -9.63 -3.58 6.37
C ALA A 376 -11.16 -3.70 6.48
N GLY A 377 -11.76 -4.66 5.77
CA GLY A 377 -13.20 -4.95 5.88
C GLY A 377 -13.63 -5.35 7.29
N THR A 378 -12.79 -6.10 8.01
CA THR A 378 -13.04 -6.47 9.40
C THR A 378 -13.06 -5.23 10.31
N PHE A 379 -12.10 -4.32 10.14
CA PHE A 379 -12.11 -3.05 10.91
C PHE A 379 -13.31 -2.19 10.56
N MET A 380 -13.72 -2.10 9.30
CA MET A 380 -14.96 -1.38 8.92
C MET A 380 -16.19 -2.00 9.61
N ALA A 381 -16.30 -3.32 9.60
CA ALA A 381 -17.40 -4.01 10.29
C ALA A 381 -17.41 -3.76 11.82
N ILE A 382 -16.22 -3.75 12.44
CA ILE A 382 -16.08 -3.46 13.89
C ILE A 382 -16.52 -2.03 14.22
N TYR A 383 -16.19 -1.05 13.35
CA TYR A 383 -16.49 0.36 13.58
C TYR A 383 -17.80 0.84 12.96
N GLY A 384 -18.57 -0.05 12.34
CA GLY A 384 -19.92 0.24 11.82
C GLY A 384 -19.91 1.18 10.60
N VAL A 385 -18.96 1.00 9.69
CA VAL A 385 -18.78 1.84 8.50
C VAL A 385 -18.95 1.01 7.23
#